data_12075b26d826402bec9608df4f16e5e0
#
_entry.id   12075b26d826402bec9608df4f16e5e0
#
_cell.length_a   1.000
_cell.length_b   1.000
_cell.length_c   1.000
_cell.angle_alpha   90.00
_cell.angle_beta   90.00
_cell.angle_gamma   90.00
#
_symmetry.space_group_name_H-M   'P 1'
#
loop_
_entity.id
_entity.type
_entity.pdbx_description
1 polymer ?
#
loop_
_entity_poly.entity_id
_entity_poly.type
_entity_poly.pdbx_seq_one_letter_code
_entity_poly.pdbx_strand_id
1 'polypeptide(L)'
;MRRVVSILLILSFGFVFVFPQTKQKPVSQFENVEPFSIGKGSSFSASVPRSNSDSSQTQAIPNGNISQDFSDALEFIRKNHVDGKNVNYNELTKSAIDSMLHTLDPHSNYFDADEYQDLLTDEQSEYYGIGATIANYQKGNETNTFIVATFPDSPAFRAGLRYGDKILAVNGETMADKNSSFVRDKVRGKKGSVVRLLVERAATKRQDTVDLKRNRVPQPTIPDAYIIREGIGYIDMSEGFNYTTAEELTVALSELHKQGMTSLILDLRENPGGILDQAVKVAEKFLPSGSTILSQRGRFSIDNRVWRSTNKTAETMPLAVLVNGSTASASEIVSGALQDYDRALVIGENTFGKGLVQSIIDLPYGSGLTLTTAKYYTPSGRSIQRDYSKSGLYDYFNHKVSLSEQNKTEAKTLTGRKVFGGDGITPDEIVTNSPLTNTQAKLLDPIFFFSSELANGNIQGFESYKIGGQIQYGKRIRPSDYPVTDEILKAFNNFLVQNGDWKSLSSNIEAENAFIKTRIRYNLITAAFGTVSANQVLIEEDKQMAKAVEV
;
A
#
# COMPACT_ATOMS: atom_id res chain seq x y z
N MET A 1 -19.04 24.96 -24.19
CA MET A 1 -19.13 23.69 -23.48
C MET A 1 -18.16 23.75 -22.29
N ARG A 2 -18.63 23.93 -21.09
CA ARG A 2 -17.79 23.97 -19.89
C ARG A 2 -17.46 22.52 -19.52
N ARG A 3 -16.20 22.09 -19.74
CA ARG A 3 -15.71 20.82 -19.21
C ARG A 3 -15.49 20.97 -17.70
N VAL A 4 -16.21 20.18 -16.93
CA VAL A 4 -15.97 20.03 -15.49
C VAL A 4 -14.67 19.25 -15.35
N VAL A 5 -13.61 19.92 -14.90
CA VAL A 5 -12.36 19.26 -14.51
C VAL A 5 -12.65 18.61 -13.15
N SER A 6 -12.82 17.31 -13.14
CA SER A 6 -12.87 16.54 -11.89
C SER A 6 -11.47 16.52 -11.30
N ILE A 7 -11.31 17.11 -10.11
CA ILE A 7 -10.06 17.04 -9.35
C ILE A 7 -10.08 15.72 -8.59
N LEU A 8 -9.29 14.78 -9.04
CA LEU A 8 -9.11 13.48 -8.40
C LEU A 8 -7.72 13.39 -7.80
N LEU A 9 -7.65 12.95 -6.55
CA LEU A 9 -6.41 12.62 -5.86
C LEU A 9 -6.08 11.16 -6.18
N ILE A 10 -4.99 10.93 -6.89
CA ILE A 10 -4.54 9.59 -7.22
C ILE A 10 -3.34 9.24 -6.37
N LEU A 11 -3.42 8.09 -5.77
CA LEU A 11 -2.33 7.41 -5.10
C LEU A 11 -1.88 6.26 -5.99
N SER A 12 -0.62 6.27 -6.39
CA SER A 12 0.03 5.05 -6.84
C SER A 12 -0.05 4.04 -5.69
N PHE A 13 -0.83 2.99 -5.87
CA PHE A 13 -0.93 1.87 -4.93
C PHE A 13 0.44 1.18 -4.83
N GLY A 14 1.27 1.68 -3.93
CA GLY A 14 2.33 0.90 -3.34
C GLY A 14 1.71 0.04 -2.25
N PHE A 15 1.25 -1.17 -2.57
CA PHE A 15 0.99 -2.17 -1.54
C PHE A 15 2.31 -2.39 -0.81
N VAL A 16 2.40 -1.90 0.42
CA VAL A 16 3.45 -2.32 1.34
C VAL A 16 3.09 -3.73 1.79
N PHE A 17 3.39 -4.71 0.93
CA PHE A 17 3.59 -6.05 1.44
C PHE A 17 4.83 -6.01 2.32
N VAL A 18 4.72 -6.45 3.54
CA VAL A 18 5.88 -6.82 4.36
C VAL A 18 6.56 -7.99 3.64
N PHE A 19 7.41 -7.66 2.67
CA PHE A 19 8.30 -8.63 2.07
C PHE A 19 9.38 -8.98 3.09
N PRO A 20 9.70 -10.25 3.30
CA PRO A 20 10.99 -10.58 3.85
C PRO A 20 12.02 -9.96 2.90
N GLN A 21 12.87 -9.08 3.42
CA GLN A 21 14.00 -8.55 2.67
C GLN A 21 14.87 -9.74 2.26
N THR A 22 14.68 -10.22 1.03
CA THR A 22 15.69 -11.04 0.41
C THR A 22 16.93 -10.16 0.33
N LYS A 23 17.95 -10.55 1.07
CA LYS A 23 19.30 -9.97 0.93
C LYS A 23 19.68 -10.07 -0.54
N GLN A 24 19.56 -8.98 -1.27
CA GLN A 24 20.41 -8.80 -2.44
C GLN A 24 21.82 -8.90 -1.89
N LYS A 25 22.57 -9.92 -2.33
CA LYS A 25 24.00 -9.99 -2.10
C LYS A 25 24.54 -8.63 -2.56
N PRO A 26 25.36 -7.96 -1.75
CA PRO A 26 26.07 -6.79 -2.26
C PRO A 26 26.88 -7.28 -3.46
N VAL A 27 26.70 -6.61 -4.59
CA VAL A 27 27.60 -6.75 -5.74
C VAL A 27 28.91 -6.07 -5.32
N SER A 28 29.67 -6.75 -4.49
CA SER A 28 31.07 -6.45 -4.21
C SER A 28 31.91 -7.27 -5.19
N GLN A 29 31.98 -6.82 -6.42
CA GLN A 29 33.04 -7.17 -7.35
C GLN A 29 33.28 -6.00 -8.32
N PHE A 30 33.67 -4.87 -7.75
CA PHE A 30 34.56 -3.93 -8.40
C PHE A 30 35.75 -3.73 -7.46
N GLU A 31 36.48 -4.79 -7.19
CA GLU A 31 37.86 -4.68 -6.74
C GLU A 31 38.74 -4.63 -8.00
N ASN A 32 39.55 -3.56 -8.06
CA ASN A 32 40.67 -3.36 -8.94
C ASN A 32 40.38 -3.16 -10.44
N VAL A 33 39.82 -1.98 -10.76
CA VAL A 33 40.18 -1.33 -12.03
C VAL A 33 41.16 -0.21 -11.67
N GLU A 34 42.43 -0.44 -11.96
CA GLU A 34 43.45 0.61 -11.94
C GLU A 34 42.98 1.79 -12.82
N PRO A 35 43.29 3.03 -12.45
CA PRO A 35 42.92 4.18 -13.26
C PRO A 35 43.63 4.09 -14.61
N PHE A 36 42.83 4.02 -15.65
CA PHE A 36 43.31 4.03 -17.03
C PHE A 36 44.13 5.31 -17.23
N SER A 37 45.48 5.17 -17.32
CA SER A 37 46.37 6.26 -17.71
C SER A 37 46.10 6.53 -19.18
N ILE A 38 45.55 7.68 -19.51
CA ILE A 38 45.41 8.18 -20.87
C ILE A 38 46.81 8.42 -21.41
N GLY A 39 47.25 7.49 -22.25
CA GLY A 39 48.46 7.66 -23.02
C GLY A 39 48.35 8.88 -23.93
N LYS A 40 49.37 9.73 -23.88
CA LYS A 40 49.55 10.86 -24.79
C LYS A 40 49.64 10.34 -26.24
N GLY A 41 48.69 10.74 -27.08
CA GLY A 41 48.85 10.58 -28.53
C GLY A 41 47.55 10.70 -29.33
N SER A 42 47.43 11.82 -29.92
CA SER A 42 46.71 12.30 -31.12
C SER A 42 45.61 13.32 -30.83
N SER A 43 46.00 14.56 -31.06
CA SER A 43 45.18 15.76 -31.12
C SER A 43 44.21 15.70 -32.30
N PHE A 44 42.90 15.48 -32.02
CA PHE A 44 41.86 15.99 -32.90
C PHE A 44 41.45 17.38 -32.37
N SER A 45 41.99 18.39 -33.04
CA SER A 45 41.66 19.78 -32.80
C SER A 45 40.34 20.10 -33.53
N ALA A 46 39.23 19.97 -32.86
CA ALA A 46 38.05 20.71 -33.23
C ALA A 46 38.09 22.01 -32.43
N SER A 47 38.45 23.10 -33.06
CA SER A 47 38.46 24.43 -32.50
C SER A 47 37.04 24.91 -32.26
N VAL A 48 36.56 24.76 -31.00
CA VAL A 48 35.44 25.51 -30.52
C VAL A 48 35.98 26.89 -30.08
N PRO A 49 35.48 28.01 -30.56
CA PRO A 49 35.90 29.34 -30.10
C PRO A 49 35.56 29.45 -28.60
N ARG A 50 36.56 29.55 -27.73
CA ARG A 50 36.36 30.00 -26.38
C ARG A 50 36.10 31.50 -26.39
N SER A 51 34.84 31.92 -26.26
CA SER A 51 34.52 33.28 -25.82
C SER A 51 34.88 33.42 -24.36
N ASN A 52 35.68 34.44 -24.05
CA ASN A 52 35.96 34.85 -22.68
C ASN A 52 34.66 35.08 -21.92
N SER A 53 34.43 34.27 -20.88
CA SER A 53 33.30 34.44 -19.99
C SER A 53 33.60 35.55 -18.99
N ASP A 54 33.05 36.70 -19.26
CA ASP A 54 32.73 37.67 -18.21
C ASP A 54 31.49 37.15 -17.44
N SER A 55 31.61 37.17 -16.13
CA SER A 55 30.58 36.75 -15.19
C SER A 55 29.37 37.69 -15.27
N SER A 56 28.29 37.29 -15.94
CA SER A 56 26.95 37.83 -15.65
C SER A 56 25.88 37.15 -16.47
N GLN A 57 24.84 36.71 -15.76
CA GLN A 57 23.51 36.35 -16.25
C GLN A 57 23.45 35.19 -17.26
N THR A 58 23.12 34.02 -16.75
CA THR A 58 22.55 32.95 -17.55
C THR A 58 21.26 33.50 -18.20
N GLN A 59 21.32 33.95 -19.44
CA GLN A 59 20.13 34.28 -20.21
C GLN A 59 19.30 33.01 -20.35
N ALA A 60 18.07 33.06 -19.86
CA ALA A 60 17.14 31.94 -20.02
C ALA A 60 16.95 31.68 -21.53
N ILE A 61 17.26 30.46 -21.94
CA ILE A 61 17.01 30.01 -23.33
C ILE A 61 15.50 30.16 -23.59
N PRO A 62 15.06 30.77 -24.68
CA PRO A 62 13.66 30.87 -25.01
C PRO A 62 13.00 29.49 -25.07
N ASN A 63 11.83 29.33 -24.44
CA ASN A 63 11.13 28.05 -24.31
C ASN A 63 10.97 27.26 -25.64
N GLY A 64 10.81 27.96 -26.78
CA GLY A 64 10.74 27.34 -28.11
C GLY A 64 12.02 26.63 -28.52
N ASN A 65 13.18 27.11 -28.11
CA ASN A 65 14.46 26.53 -28.47
C ASN A 65 14.76 25.27 -27.62
N ILE A 66 14.32 25.22 -26.34
CA ILE A 66 14.48 24.04 -25.49
C ILE A 66 13.71 22.85 -26.04
N SER A 67 12.48 23.04 -26.51
CA SER A 67 11.69 21.97 -27.12
C SER A 67 12.32 21.45 -28.41
N GLN A 68 12.90 22.34 -29.23
CA GLN A 68 13.61 21.94 -30.43
C GLN A 68 14.91 21.17 -30.09
N ASP A 69 15.70 21.67 -29.14
CA ASP A 69 16.94 21.02 -28.70
C ASP A 69 16.65 19.60 -28.15
N PHE A 70 15.53 19.44 -27.41
CA PHE A 70 15.12 18.12 -26.92
C PHE A 70 14.80 17.16 -28.09
N SER A 71 14.04 17.64 -29.08
CA SER A 71 13.69 16.85 -30.26
C SER A 71 14.92 16.47 -31.08
N ASP A 72 15.84 17.42 -31.31
CA ASP A 72 17.08 17.22 -32.05
C ASP A 72 18.02 16.26 -31.32
N ALA A 73 18.11 16.35 -29.97
CA ALA A 73 18.89 15.43 -29.17
C ALA A 73 18.36 13.99 -29.27
N LEU A 74 17.04 13.82 -29.22
CA LEU A 74 16.40 12.51 -29.37
C LEU A 74 16.69 11.90 -30.74
N GLU A 75 16.60 12.72 -31.81
CA GLU A 75 16.94 12.28 -33.17
C GLU A 75 18.43 11.93 -33.30
N PHE A 76 19.31 12.71 -32.65
CA PHE A 76 20.76 12.45 -32.64
C PHE A 76 21.10 11.14 -31.94
N ILE A 77 20.46 10.84 -30.80
CA ILE A 77 20.59 9.55 -30.10
C ILE A 77 20.18 8.42 -31.03
N ARG A 78 19.02 8.56 -31.70
CA ARG A 78 18.53 7.56 -32.63
C ARG A 78 19.52 7.25 -33.76
N LYS A 79 20.16 8.28 -34.30
CA LYS A 79 21.06 8.14 -35.46
C LYS A 79 22.46 7.66 -35.08
N ASN A 80 22.98 8.01 -33.91
CA ASN A 80 24.39 7.91 -33.61
C ASN A 80 24.74 7.00 -32.42
N HIS A 81 23.76 6.68 -31.53
CA HIS A 81 24.05 5.77 -30.42
C HIS A 81 24.39 4.38 -30.93
N VAL A 82 25.39 3.71 -30.32
CA VAL A 82 25.90 2.38 -30.74
C VAL A 82 24.76 1.36 -30.85
N ASP A 83 23.80 1.37 -29.91
CA ASP A 83 22.63 0.51 -29.90
C ASP A 83 21.34 1.24 -30.38
N GLY A 84 21.45 2.38 -31.04
CA GLY A 84 20.33 3.26 -31.39
C GLY A 84 19.21 2.59 -32.17
N LYS A 85 19.48 1.52 -32.92
CA LYS A 85 18.46 0.72 -33.62
C LYS A 85 17.60 -0.14 -32.70
N ASN A 86 18.11 -0.46 -31.51
CA ASN A 86 17.47 -1.35 -30.53
C ASN A 86 16.86 -0.57 -29.36
N VAL A 87 17.00 0.74 -29.32
CA VAL A 87 16.45 1.61 -28.26
C VAL A 87 14.94 1.71 -28.40
N ASN A 88 14.21 1.43 -27.34
CA ASN A 88 12.79 1.73 -27.24
C ASN A 88 12.61 3.23 -26.97
N TYR A 89 12.24 3.99 -27.99
CA TYR A 89 12.11 5.45 -27.89
C TYR A 89 10.93 5.88 -27.02
N ASN A 90 9.88 5.06 -26.89
CA ASN A 90 8.76 5.35 -25.99
C ASN A 90 9.25 5.29 -24.54
N GLU A 91 9.99 4.26 -24.17
CA GLU A 91 10.61 4.12 -22.85
C GLU A 91 11.60 5.26 -22.54
N LEU A 92 12.43 5.63 -23.54
CA LEU A 92 13.39 6.72 -23.38
C LEU A 92 12.68 8.05 -23.14
N THR A 93 11.61 8.34 -23.91
CA THR A 93 10.83 9.56 -23.78
C THR A 93 10.08 9.58 -22.45
N LYS A 94 9.49 8.45 -22.07
CA LYS A 94 8.84 8.29 -20.75
C LYS A 94 9.82 8.60 -19.62
N SER A 95 10.99 7.97 -19.63
CA SER A 95 12.03 8.21 -18.60
C SER A 95 12.47 9.68 -18.53
N ALA A 96 12.53 10.36 -19.67
CA ALA A 96 12.85 11.80 -19.71
C ALA A 96 11.74 12.65 -19.07
N ILE A 97 10.47 12.38 -19.40
CA ILE A 97 9.32 13.10 -18.83
C ILE A 97 9.23 12.84 -17.32
N ASP A 98 9.34 11.59 -16.88
CA ASP A 98 9.34 11.23 -15.46
C ASP A 98 10.46 11.93 -14.70
N SER A 99 11.67 11.99 -15.27
CA SER A 99 12.79 12.71 -14.66
C SER A 99 12.50 14.20 -14.52
N MET A 100 11.87 14.85 -15.51
CA MET A 100 11.45 16.23 -15.40
C MET A 100 10.40 16.44 -14.30
N LEU A 101 9.39 15.58 -14.23
CA LEU A 101 8.34 15.65 -13.21
C LEU A 101 8.90 15.46 -11.81
N HIS A 102 9.78 14.48 -11.62
CA HIS A 102 10.41 14.19 -10.33
C HIS A 102 11.38 15.28 -9.85
N THR A 103 11.81 16.21 -10.73
CA THR A 103 12.51 17.42 -10.27
C THR A 103 11.56 18.45 -9.65
N LEU A 104 10.26 18.35 -9.91
CA LEU A 104 9.25 19.27 -9.37
C LEU A 104 8.73 18.78 -8.01
N ASP A 105 8.32 17.51 -7.95
CA ASP A 105 7.81 16.86 -6.75
C ASP A 105 7.82 15.32 -6.90
N PRO A 106 7.73 14.55 -5.79
CA PRO A 106 7.78 13.08 -5.85
C PRO A 106 6.49 12.40 -6.30
N HIS A 107 5.43 13.13 -6.61
CA HIS A 107 4.09 12.59 -6.85
C HIS A 107 3.52 12.90 -8.24
N SER A 108 4.16 13.79 -9.00
CA SER A 108 3.82 14.03 -10.39
C SER A 108 4.41 12.92 -11.26
N ASN A 109 3.57 12.29 -12.11
CA ASN A 109 3.96 11.15 -12.94
C ASN A 109 3.41 11.27 -14.35
N TYR A 110 4.07 10.63 -15.30
CA TYR A 110 3.60 10.43 -16.67
C TYR A 110 3.16 8.97 -16.83
N PHE A 111 2.08 8.77 -17.56
CA PHE A 111 1.51 7.45 -17.89
C PHE A 111 1.42 7.34 -19.41
N ASP A 112 1.94 6.27 -19.97
CA ASP A 112 1.66 5.93 -21.36
C ASP A 112 0.18 5.55 -21.54
N ALA A 113 -0.24 5.24 -22.78
CA ALA A 113 -1.65 5.01 -23.05
C ALA A 113 -2.23 3.80 -22.31
N ASP A 114 -1.46 2.73 -22.17
CA ASP A 114 -1.90 1.51 -21.48
C ASP A 114 -1.95 1.74 -19.96
N GLU A 115 -0.90 2.31 -19.39
CA GLU A 115 -0.83 2.67 -17.97
C GLU A 115 -1.89 3.69 -17.57
N TYR A 116 -2.20 4.64 -18.48
CA TYR A 116 -3.22 5.65 -18.22
C TYR A 116 -4.62 5.04 -18.19
N GLN A 117 -4.90 4.06 -19.05
CA GLN A 117 -6.16 3.30 -19.00
C GLN A 117 -6.26 2.45 -17.72
N ASP A 118 -5.17 1.85 -17.30
CA ASP A 118 -5.12 1.11 -16.05
C ASP A 118 -5.39 2.03 -14.85
N LEU A 119 -4.76 3.21 -14.83
CA LEU A 119 -5.01 4.23 -13.82
C LEU A 119 -6.48 4.63 -13.74
N LEU A 120 -7.12 4.92 -14.86
CA LEU A 120 -8.54 5.29 -14.92
C LEU A 120 -9.46 4.13 -14.47
N THR A 121 -9.04 2.89 -14.67
CA THR A 121 -9.79 1.69 -14.27
C THR A 121 -9.66 1.44 -12.76
N ASP A 122 -8.47 1.61 -12.20
CA ASP A 122 -8.22 1.44 -10.76
C ASP A 122 -9.00 2.46 -9.91
N GLU A 123 -9.26 3.67 -10.43
CA GLU A 123 -10.12 4.66 -9.77
C GLU A 123 -11.56 4.21 -9.57
N GLN A 124 -12.07 3.31 -10.40
CA GLN A 124 -13.43 2.79 -10.29
C GLN A 124 -13.59 1.74 -9.18
N SER A 125 -12.54 1.48 -8.38
CA SER A 125 -12.55 0.53 -7.25
C SER A 125 -12.91 -0.89 -7.65
N GLU A 126 -12.59 -1.24 -8.89
CA GLU A 126 -12.89 -2.52 -9.47
C GLU A 126 -11.67 -3.01 -10.22
N TYR A 127 -11.19 -4.18 -9.90
CA TYR A 127 -10.30 -4.85 -10.82
C TYR A 127 -10.93 -6.11 -11.40
N TYR A 128 -10.49 -6.48 -12.58
CA TYR A 128 -10.95 -7.70 -13.21
C TYR A 128 -9.89 -8.79 -13.08
N GLY A 129 -10.23 -9.81 -12.32
CA GLY A 129 -9.34 -10.91 -12.01
C GLY A 129 -10.09 -12.15 -11.55
N ILE A 130 -9.39 -12.98 -10.78
CA ILE A 130 -9.95 -14.23 -10.26
C ILE A 130 -10.52 -14.10 -8.84
N GLY A 131 -10.19 -13.02 -8.11
CA GLY A 131 -10.62 -12.81 -6.73
C GLY A 131 -9.93 -13.75 -5.75
N ALA A 132 -8.61 -13.64 -5.69
CA ALA A 132 -7.76 -14.33 -4.71
C ALA A 132 -6.60 -13.43 -4.25
N THR A 133 -6.26 -13.54 -2.98
CA THR A 133 -5.00 -13.04 -2.42
C THR A 133 -3.91 -14.08 -2.67
N ILE A 134 -2.79 -13.64 -3.20
CA ILE A 134 -1.62 -14.49 -3.46
C ILE A 134 -0.39 -13.93 -2.77
N ALA A 135 0.52 -14.80 -2.35
CA ALA A 135 1.80 -14.40 -1.76
C ALA A 135 2.91 -15.38 -2.14
N ASN A 136 4.15 -14.88 -2.09
CA ASN A 136 5.32 -15.72 -2.25
C ASN A 136 5.75 -16.30 -0.90
N TYR A 137 6.09 -17.60 -0.92
CA TYR A 137 6.75 -18.26 0.19
C TYR A 137 7.93 -19.08 -0.34
N GLN A 138 9.00 -19.13 0.47
CA GLN A 138 10.25 -19.78 0.11
C GLN A 138 10.44 -21.08 0.88
N LYS A 139 10.83 -22.15 0.16
CA LYS A 139 11.29 -23.42 0.75
C LYS A 139 12.58 -23.83 0.07
N GLY A 140 13.67 -23.91 0.84
CA GLY A 140 15.00 -24.09 0.29
C GLY A 140 15.39 -22.91 -0.61
N ASN A 141 15.78 -23.20 -1.84
CA ASN A 141 16.14 -22.19 -2.83
C ASN A 141 14.99 -21.82 -3.78
N GLU A 142 13.80 -22.41 -3.62
CA GLU A 142 12.66 -22.17 -4.50
C GLU A 142 11.70 -21.17 -3.87
N THR A 143 11.36 -20.12 -4.62
CA THR A 143 10.28 -19.18 -4.30
C THR A 143 9.08 -19.48 -5.18
N ASN A 144 7.94 -19.69 -4.56
CA ASN A 144 6.72 -20.02 -5.28
C ASN A 144 5.56 -19.15 -4.80
N THR A 145 4.57 -18.94 -5.67
CA THR A 145 3.34 -18.19 -5.36
C THR A 145 2.23 -19.13 -4.94
N PHE A 146 1.58 -18.81 -3.83
CA PHE A 146 0.49 -19.58 -3.25
C PHE A 146 -0.79 -18.76 -3.15
N ILE A 147 -1.94 -19.44 -3.21
CA ILE A 147 -3.22 -18.87 -2.82
C ILE A 147 -3.24 -18.74 -1.30
N VAL A 148 -3.38 -17.52 -0.79
CA VAL A 148 -3.53 -17.23 0.64
C VAL A 148 -5.00 -17.19 1.03
N ALA A 149 -5.83 -16.54 0.23
CA ALA A 149 -7.28 -16.49 0.44
C ALA A 149 -8.01 -16.32 -0.89
N THR A 150 -9.29 -16.64 -0.91
CA THR A 150 -10.19 -16.27 -1.99
C THR A 150 -11.24 -15.28 -1.47
N PHE A 151 -11.85 -14.50 -2.35
CA PHE A 151 -12.94 -13.60 -1.98
C PHE A 151 -14.30 -14.28 -2.13
N PRO A 152 -15.31 -13.84 -1.34
CA PRO A 152 -16.66 -14.38 -1.49
C PRO A 152 -17.14 -14.34 -2.93
N ASP A 153 -17.77 -15.41 -3.39
CA ASP A 153 -18.38 -15.51 -4.72
C ASP A 153 -17.46 -15.19 -5.91
N SER A 154 -16.14 -15.18 -5.68
CA SER A 154 -15.16 -14.94 -6.75
C SER A 154 -14.99 -16.15 -7.68
N PRO A 155 -14.44 -15.96 -8.90
CA PRO A 155 -14.07 -17.07 -9.77
C PRO A 155 -13.16 -18.09 -9.09
N ALA A 156 -12.16 -17.64 -8.32
CA ALA A 156 -11.23 -18.49 -7.57
C ALA A 156 -11.96 -19.32 -6.50
N PHE A 157 -12.87 -18.70 -5.74
CA PHE A 157 -13.68 -19.39 -4.74
C PHE A 157 -14.56 -20.47 -5.37
N ARG A 158 -15.30 -20.14 -6.45
CA ARG A 158 -16.18 -21.09 -7.17
C ARG A 158 -15.41 -22.23 -7.81
N ALA A 159 -14.18 -21.99 -8.26
CA ALA A 159 -13.29 -23.02 -8.81
C ALA A 159 -12.63 -23.90 -7.73
N GLY A 160 -12.93 -23.63 -6.45
CA GLY A 160 -12.40 -24.42 -5.35
C GLY A 160 -10.93 -24.20 -5.06
N LEU A 161 -10.34 -23.05 -5.45
CA LEU A 161 -9.01 -22.68 -4.96
C LEU A 161 -9.06 -22.43 -3.47
N ARG A 162 -8.01 -22.87 -2.75
CA ARG A 162 -7.95 -22.84 -1.28
C ARG A 162 -6.59 -22.35 -0.80
N TYR A 163 -6.54 -22.01 0.47
CA TYR A 163 -5.32 -21.69 1.20
C TYR A 163 -4.25 -22.77 0.99
N GLY A 164 -3.05 -22.35 0.61
CA GLY A 164 -1.91 -23.22 0.38
C GLY A 164 -1.84 -23.86 -1.03
N ASP A 165 -2.85 -23.69 -1.91
CA ASP A 165 -2.73 -24.12 -3.31
C ASP A 165 -1.60 -23.33 -4.00
N LYS A 166 -0.64 -24.04 -4.63
CA LYS A 166 0.52 -23.47 -5.30
C LYS A 166 0.20 -23.18 -6.76
N ILE A 167 0.49 -21.98 -7.24
CA ILE A 167 0.38 -21.62 -8.66
C ILE A 167 1.66 -22.04 -9.38
N LEU A 168 1.56 -23.02 -10.26
CA LEU A 168 2.69 -23.53 -11.02
C LEU A 168 2.87 -22.79 -12.35
N ALA A 169 1.76 -22.51 -13.06
CA ALA A 169 1.79 -21.81 -14.32
C ALA A 169 0.52 -20.98 -14.56
N VAL A 170 0.65 -19.91 -15.34
CA VAL A 170 -0.45 -19.06 -15.82
C VAL A 170 -0.40 -19.04 -17.35
N ASN A 171 -1.48 -19.46 -18.01
CA ASN A 171 -1.58 -19.57 -19.48
C ASN A 171 -0.41 -20.35 -20.13
N GLY A 172 0.11 -21.37 -19.43
CA GLY A 172 1.23 -22.20 -19.87
C GLY A 172 2.63 -21.62 -19.55
N GLU A 173 2.74 -20.39 -19.06
CA GLU A 173 4.00 -19.81 -18.61
C GLU A 173 4.25 -20.20 -17.14
N THR A 174 5.46 -20.72 -16.84
CA THR A 174 5.84 -21.12 -15.48
C THR A 174 5.96 -19.92 -14.54
N MET A 175 5.48 -20.07 -13.30
CA MET A 175 5.54 -19.06 -12.26
C MET A 175 6.61 -19.34 -11.19
N ALA A 176 7.43 -20.37 -11.38
CA ALA A 176 8.55 -20.66 -10.48
C ALA A 176 9.51 -19.46 -10.43
N ASP A 177 9.94 -19.11 -9.23
CA ASP A 177 10.86 -17.99 -8.93
C ASP A 177 10.38 -16.61 -9.45
N LYS A 178 9.10 -16.48 -9.78
CA LYS A 178 8.48 -15.19 -10.07
C LYS A 178 7.94 -14.55 -8.80
N ASN A 179 8.03 -13.21 -8.71
CA ASN A 179 7.39 -12.49 -7.62
C ASN A 179 5.86 -12.50 -7.80
N SER A 180 5.15 -12.33 -6.69
CA SER A 180 3.68 -12.34 -6.69
C SER A 180 3.07 -11.19 -7.52
N SER A 181 3.77 -10.07 -7.68
CA SER A 181 3.33 -8.97 -8.54
C SER A 181 3.30 -9.41 -10.01
N PHE A 182 4.34 -10.09 -10.49
CA PHE A 182 4.36 -10.64 -11.85
C PHE A 182 3.21 -11.63 -12.06
N VAL A 183 2.98 -12.54 -11.10
CA VAL A 183 1.89 -13.52 -11.18
C VAL A 183 0.53 -12.82 -11.17
N ARG A 184 0.36 -11.80 -10.33
CA ARG A 184 -0.85 -10.96 -10.27
C ARG A 184 -1.17 -10.33 -11.63
N ASP A 185 -0.17 -9.73 -12.29
CA ASP A 185 -0.36 -9.04 -13.57
C ASP A 185 -0.75 -10.03 -14.69
N LYS A 186 -0.22 -11.26 -14.65
CA LYS A 186 -0.64 -12.35 -15.56
C LYS A 186 -2.07 -12.87 -15.28
N VAL A 187 -2.48 -12.85 -14.01
CA VAL A 187 -3.80 -13.31 -13.58
C VAL A 187 -4.88 -12.26 -13.84
N ARG A 188 -4.58 -10.96 -13.70
CA ARG A 188 -5.47 -9.85 -14.07
C ARG A 188 -5.67 -9.78 -15.58
N GLY A 189 -6.67 -9.03 -16.03
CA GLY A 189 -6.93 -8.79 -17.44
C GLY A 189 -8.39 -8.48 -17.75
N LYS A 190 -8.75 -8.38 -19.03
CA LYS A 190 -10.06 -7.92 -19.50
C LYS A 190 -11.21 -8.74 -18.90
N LYS A 191 -12.29 -8.07 -18.48
CA LYS A 191 -13.53 -8.67 -17.99
C LYS A 191 -14.03 -9.76 -18.95
N GLY A 192 -14.39 -10.92 -18.39
CA GLY A 192 -14.93 -12.02 -19.16
C GLY A 192 -13.90 -12.86 -19.92
N SER A 193 -12.64 -12.43 -20.01
CA SER A 193 -11.57 -13.25 -20.56
C SER A 193 -11.24 -14.43 -19.64
N VAL A 194 -10.72 -15.51 -20.21
CA VAL A 194 -10.33 -16.70 -19.45
C VAL A 194 -8.83 -16.64 -19.15
N VAL A 195 -8.47 -17.00 -17.92
CA VAL A 195 -7.10 -17.32 -17.53
C VAL A 195 -7.02 -18.77 -17.10
N ARG A 196 -6.02 -19.48 -17.60
CA ARG A 196 -5.76 -20.88 -17.25
C ARG A 196 -4.65 -20.96 -16.23
N LEU A 197 -4.95 -21.55 -15.07
CA LEU A 197 -3.97 -21.81 -14.03
C LEU A 197 -3.64 -23.30 -13.98
N LEU A 198 -2.36 -23.64 -13.92
CA LEU A 198 -1.91 -24.93 -13.43
C LEU A 198 -1.60 -24.77 -11.95
N VAL A 199 -2.30 -25.50 -11.09
CA VAL A 199 -2.14 -25.42 -9.64
C VAL A 199 -1.82 -26.77 -9.04
N GLU A 200 -0.96 -26.79 -8.01
CA GLU A 200 -0.80 -27.96 -7.14
C GLU A 200 -1.69 -27.75 -5.91
N ARG A 201 -2.62 -28.69 -5.69
CA ARG A 201 -3.56 -28.65 -4.57
C ARG A 201 -2.86 -28.94 -3.24
N ALA A 202 -2.98 -28.03 -2.27
CA ALA A 202 -2.35 -28.21 -0.95
C ALA A 202 -2.78 -29.52 -0.27
N ALA A 203 -4.07 -29.87 -0.35
CA ALA A 203 -4.64 -31.04 0.31
C ALA A 203 -4.19 -32.39 -0.27
N THR A 204 -4.00 -32.50 -1.58
CA THR A 204 -3.79 -33.77 -2.27
C THR A 204 -2.46 -33.87 -3.00
N LYS A 205 -1.73 -32.76 -3.11
CA LYS A 205 -0.49 -32.60 -3.91
C LYS A 205 -0.68 -32.94 -5.41
N ARG A 206 -1.93 -33.03 -5.86
CA ARG A 206 -2.25 -33.25 -7.29
C ARG A 206 -2.16 -31.93 -8.04
N GLN A 207 -1.75 -32.02 -9.29
CA GLN A 207 -1.77 -30.89 -10.20
C GLN A 207 -3.09 -30.86 -10.98
N ASP A 208 -3.78 -29.74 -10.93
CA ASP A 208 -5.04 -29.50 -11.63
C ASP A 208 -4.90 -28.29 -12.54
N THR A 209 -5.49 -28.39 -13.73
CA THR A 209 -5.67 -27.24 -14.61
C THR A 209 -7.05 -26.63 -14.36
N VAL A 210 -7.08 -25.32 -14.07
CA VAL A 210 -8.30 -24.58 -13.73
C VAL A 210 -8.46 -23.41 -14.68
N ASP A 211 -9.55 -23.41 -15.46
CA ASP A 211 -9.94 -22.29 -16.32
C ASP A 211 -10.86 -21.33 -15.54
N LEU A 212 -10.42 -20.08 -15.39
CA LEU A 212 -11.10 -19.07 -14.62
C LEU A 212 -11.52 -17.91 -15.52
N LYS A 213 -12.83 -17.62 -15.55
CA LYS A 213 -13.33 -16.46 -16.26
C LYS A 213 -13.17 -15.23 -15.36
N ARG A 214 -12.32 -14.28 -15.79
CA ARG A 214 -12.10 -13.04 -15.05
C ARG A 214 -13.42 -12.29 -14.86
N ASN A 215 -13.65 -11.84 -13.65
CA ASN A 215 -14.84 -11.09 -13.29
C ASN A 215 -14.45 -9.86 -12.47
N ARG A 216 -15.40 -8.95 -12.29
CA ARG A 216 -15.29 -7.88 -11.32
C ARG A 216 -15.03 -8.46 -9.93
N VAL A 217 -14.03 -7.97 -9.27
CA VAL A 217 -13.72 -8.29 -7.87
C VAL A 217 -13.95 -7.02 -7.05
N PRO A 218 -15.01 -7.00 -6.20
CA PRO A 218 -15.26 -5.87 -5.31
C PRO A 218 -14.12 -5.73 -4.31
N GLN A 219 -13.72 -4.48 -4.05
CA GLN A 219 -12.77 -4.13 -3.00
C GLN A 219 -13.46 -3.15 -2.05
N PRO A 220 -14.14 -3.63 -1.00
CA PRO A 220 -14.72 -2.74 -0.01
C PRO A 220 -13.62 -1.95 0.70
N THR A 221 -13.85 -0.68 0.93
CA THR A 221 -12.92 0.19 1.67
C THR A 221 -13.07 0.05 3.18
N ILE A 222 -14.13 -0.60 3.61
CA ILE A 222 -14.38 -1.01 4.99
C ILE A 222 -14.53 -2.53 4.99
N PRO A 223 -13.40 -3.27 5.03
CA PRO A 223 -13.43 -4.72 4.99
C PRO A 223 -14.03 -5.34 6.25
N ASP A 224 -13.91 -4.69 7.42
CA ASP A 224 -14.46 -5.20 8.68
C ASP A 224 -14.97 -4.08 9.58
N ALA A 225 -16.09 -4.35 10.28
CA ALA A 225 -16.66 -3.48 11.29
C ALA A 225 -17.40 -4.31 12.34
N TYR A 226 -17.00 -4.19 13.61
CA TYR A 226 -17.54 -5.03 14.67
C TYR A 226 -17.38 -4.42 16.07
N ILE A 227 -18.11 -4.94 17.07
CA ILE A 227 -17.89 -4.59 18.47
C ILE A 227 -16.66 -5.34 18.98
N ILE A 228 -15.55 -4.63 19.21
CA ILE A 228 -14.30 -5.23 19.67
C ILE A 228 -14.32 -5.59 21.16
N ARG A 229 -14.96 -4.73 21.96
CA ARG A 229 -15.30 -4.93 23.38
C ARG A 229 -16.67 -4.33 23.65
N GLU A 230 -17.27 -4.65 24.79
CA GLU A 230 -18.57 -4.11 25.16
C GLU A 230 -18.64 -2.59 24.98
N GLY A 231 -19.56 -2.13 24.15
CA GLY A 231 -19.78 -0.74 23.81
C GLY A 231 -18.74 -0.10 22.86
N ILE A 232 -17.62 -0.76 22.55
CA ILE A 232 -16.58 -0.20 21.68
C ILE A 232 -16.69 -0.78 20.28
N GLY A 233 -17.11 0.06 19.32
CA GLY A 233 -17.08 -0.26 17.90
C GLY A 233 -15.68 -0.10 17.31
N TYR A 234 -15.35 -0.97 16.36
CA TYR A 234 -14.14 -0.89 15.53
C TYR A 234 -14.53 -0.88 14.06
N ILE A 235 -13.93 0.00 13.28
CA ILE A 235 -14.07 0.07 11.83
C ILE A 235 -12.68 0.05 11.19
N ASP A 236 -12.43 -0.97 10.37
CA ASP A 236 -11.24 -1.08 9.55
C ASP A 236 -11.43 -0.26 8.26
N MET A 237 -10.58 0.73 8.04
CA MET A 237 -10.53 1.53 6.82
C MET A 237 -9.17 1.45 6.13
N SER A 238 -8.47 0.34 6.21
CA SER A 238 -7.12 0.15 5.67
C SER A 238 -7.04 0.18 4.13
N GLU A 239 -8.16 -0.04 3.43
CA GLU A 239 -8.18 -0.26 1.96
C GLU A 239 -8.28 1.03 1.11
N GLY A 240 -8.12 2.20 1.72
CA GLY A 240 -8.17 3.49 1.02
C GLY A 240 -9.56 4.11 0.91
N PHE A 241 -9.68 5.19 0.13
CA PHE A 241 -10.95 5.91 -0.12
C PHE A 241 -11.35 5.80 -1.58
N ASN A 242 -12.43 5.09 -1.85
CA ASN A 242 -13.05 4.96 -3.17
C ASN A 242 -14.46 5.59 -3.20
N TYR A 243 -15.19 5.46 -4.29
CA TYR A 243 -16.51 6.08 -4.46
C TYR A 243 -17.57 5.58 -3.49
N THR A 244 -17.40 4.41 -2.85
CA THR A 244 -18.37 3.79 -1.94
C THR A 244 -18.07 4.02 -0.46
N THR A 245 -16.91 4.56 -0.11
CA THR A 245 -16.40 4.64 1.28
C THR A 245 -17.37 5.31 2.25
N ALA A 246 -17.94 6.46 1.87
CA ALA A 246 -18.87 7.18 2.76
C ALA A 246 -20.18 6.44 2.98
N GLU A 247 -20.64 5.68 1.99
CA GLU A 247 -21.83 4.82 2.11
C GLU A 247 -21.52 3.59 2.97
N GLU A 248 -20.40 2.92 2.73
CA GLU A 248 -19.94 1.80 3.54
C GLU A 248 -19.79 2.20 5.01
N LEU A 249 -19.20 3.38 5.29
CA LEU A 249 -19.11 3.92 6.65
C LEU A 249 -20.48 4.15 7.27
N THR A 250 -21.45 4.65 6.50
CA THR A 250 -22.82 4.86 7.00
C THR A 250 -23.46 3.54 7.40
N VAL A 251 -23.29 2.50 6.59
CA VAL A 251 -23.79 1.15 6.89
C VAL A 251 -23.11 0.60 8.14
N ALA A 252 -21.77 0.67 8.21
CA ALA A 252 -21.00 0.17 9.34
C ALA A 252 -21.42 0.85 10.66
N LEU A 253 -21.53 2.17 10.69
CA LEU A 253 -21.98 2.92 11.86
C LEU A 253 -23.40 2.51 12.29
N SER A 254 -24.32 2.37 11.33
CA SER A 254 -25.69 1.93 11.62
C SER A 254 -25.72 0.54 12.26
N GLU A 255 -24.94 -0.41 11.74
CA GLU A 255 -24.89 -1.76 12.29
C GLU A 255 -24.23 -1.80 13.68
N LEU A 256 -23.18 -1.01 13.91
CA LEU A 256 -22.55 -0.91 15.22
C LEU A 256 -23.48 -0.26 16.27
N HIS A 257 -24.26 0.75 15.89
CA HIS A 257 -25.28 1.35 16.77
C HIS A 257 -26.35 0.33 17.18
N LYS A 258 -26.84 -0.50 16.23
CA LYS A 258 -27.78 -1.59 16.55
C LYS A 258 -27.20 -2.62 17.53
N GLN A 259 -25.87 -2.79 17.51
CA GLN A 259 -25.15 -3.67 18.43
C GLN A 259 -24.80 -3.01 19.77
N GLY A 260 -25.23 -1.75 20.01
CA GLY A 260 -25.04 -1.05 21.28
C GLY A 260 -23.71 -0.31 21.38
N MET A 261 -23.11 0.12 20.26
CA MET A 261 -21.89 0.92 20.26
C MET A 261 -22.12 2.26 21.01
N THR A 262 -21.19 2.59 21.90
CA THR A 262 -21.16 3.84 22.66
C THR A 262 -19.86 4.64 22.44
N SER A 263 -18.82 4.02 21.90
CA SER A 263 -17.56 4.64 21.49
C SER A 263 -17.00 3.94 20.25
N LEU A 264 -16.13 4.61 19.50
CA LEU A 264 -15.66 4.12 18.21
C LEU A 264 -14.12 4.24 18.09
N ILE A 265 -13.52 3.20 17.55
CA ILE A 265 -12.13 3.20 17.04
C ILE A 265 -12.20 3.12 15.51
N LEU A 266 -11.68 4.17 14.84
CA LEU A 266 -11.53 4.23 13.38
C LEU A 266 -10.09 3.96 13.01
N ASP A 267 -9.84 2.87 12.30
CA ASP A 267 -8.48 2.45 11.94
C ASP A 267 -8.12 2.91 10.52
N LEU A 268 -7.25 3.90 10.43
CA LEU A 268 -6.70 4.45 9.19
C LEU A 268 -5.26 3.99 8.95
N ARG A 269 -4.75 3.03 9.71
CA ARG A 269 -3.43 2.47 9.46
C ARG A 269 -3.41 1.75 8.12
N GLU A 270 -2.27 1.76 7.43
CA GLU A 270 -2.09 1.23 6.07
C GLU A 270 -3.00 1.87 5.00
N ASN A 271 -3.80 2.88 5.35
CA ASN A 271 -4.68 3.56 4.40
C ASN A 271 -3.91 4.61 3.59
N PRO A 272 -3.64 4.37 2.30
CA PRO A 272 -2.84 5.27 1.47
C PRO A 272 -3.58 6.54 1.05
N GLY A 273 -4.85 6.67 1.40
CA GLY A 273 -5.73 7.76 0.98
C GLY A 273 -6.65 7.37 -0.18
N GLY A 274 -6.85 8.24 -1.14
CA GLY A 274 -7.74 8.04 -2.29
C GLY A 274 -8.58 9.27 -2.59
N ILE A 275 -9.86 9.10 -2.87
CA ILE A 275 -10.76 10.16 -3.36
C ILE A 275 -11.02 11.21 -2.26
N LEU A 276 -10.58 12.46 -2.51
CA LEU A 276 -10.70 13.59 -1.59
C LEU A 276 -12.16 13.82 -1.13
N ASP A 277 -13.11 13.81 -2.06
CA ASP A 277 -14.51 14.06 -1.73
C ASP A 277 -15.09 12.97 -0.79
N GLN A 278 -14.55 11.76 -0.83
CA GLN A 278 -14.95 10.70 0.10
C GLN A 278 -14.35 10.93 1.49
N ALA A 279 -13.09 11.39 1.58
CA ALA A 279 -12.51 11.78 2.86
C ALA A 279 -13.28 12.93 3.53
N VAL A 280 -13.71 13.91 2.74
CA VAL A 280 -14.60 14.99 3.22
C VAL A 280 -15.88 14.42 3.79
N LYS A 281 -16.57 13.53 3.06
CA LYS A 281 -17.81 12.89 3.51
C LYS A 281 -17.63 12.02 4.75
N VAL A 282 -16.48 11.36 4.88
CA VAL A 282 -16.12 10.58 6.08
C VAL A 282 -15.94 11.52 7.28
N ALA A 283 -15.12 12.59 7.13
CA ALA A 283 -14.93 13.58 8.19
C ALA A 283 -16.25 14.27 8.61
N GLU A 284 -17.15 14.54 7.65
CA GLU A 284 -18.48 15.10 7.91
C GLU A 284 -19.33 14.26 8.85
N LYS A 285 -19.15 12.92 8.89
CA LYS A 285 -19.89 12.07 9.82
C LYS A 285 -19.67 12.48 11.27
N PHE A 286 -18.51 13.04 11.58
CA PHE A 286 -18.07 13.33 12.94
C PHE A 286 -17.98 14.84 13.25
N LEU A 287 -18.12 15.71 12.24
CA LEU A 287 -17.97 17.17 12.39
C LEU A 287 -19.30 17.87 12.08
N PRO A 288 -19.73 18.81 12.93
CA PRO A 288 -21.00 19.54 12.75
C PRO A 288 -20.97 20.43 11.50
N SER A 289 -22.15 20.76 11.00
CA SER A 289 -22.32 21.64 9.83
C SER A 289 -21.59 22.98 10.02
N GLY A 290 -20.93 23.44 8.96
CA GLY A 290 -20.14 24.66 8.92
C GLY A 290 -18.67 24.48 9.30
N SER A 291 -18.27 23.37 9.95
CA SER A 291 -16.87 23.07 10.26
C SER A 291 -16.04 22.98 8.99
N THR A 292 -14.92 23.68 8.91
CA THR A 292 -13.95 23.54 7.83
C THR A 292 -13.29 22.17 7.95
N ILE A 293 -13.26 21.38 6.87
CA ILE A 293 -12.59 20.08 6.84
C ILE A 293 -11.18 20.23 6.29
N LEU A 294 -11.05 20.93 5.17
CA LEU A 294 -9.76 21.30 4.60
C LEU A 294 -9.89 22.57 3.76
N SER A 295 -8.75 23.21 3.50
CA SER A 295 -8.60 24.23 2.46
C SER A 295 -7.50 23.84 1.49
N GLN A 296 -7.72 24.12 0.20
CA GLN A 296 -6.78 23.91 -0.89
C GLN A 296 -6.30 25.25 -1.42
N ARG A 297 -5.01 25.35 -1.70
CA ARG A 297 -4.39 26.54 -2.31
C ARG A 297 -3.49 26.10 -3.45
N GLY A 298 -3.80 26.58 -4.65
CA GLY A 298 -3.05 26.32 -5.86
C GLY A 298 -2.42 27.58 -6.43
N ARG A 299 -1.76 27.44 -7.58
CA ARG A 299 -1.15 28.54 -8.30
C ARG A 299 -2.21 29.51 -8.86
N PHE A 300 -3.34 28.99 -9.28
CA PHE A 300 -4.45 29.78 -9.83
C PHE A 300 -5.59 29.88 -8.81
N SER A 301 -6.32 31.00 -8.86
CA SER A 301 -7.44 31.22 -7.93
C SER A 301 -8.54 30.16 -8.04
N ILE A 302 -8.70 29.54 -9.21
CA ILE A 302 -9.67 28.47 -9.45
C ILE A 302 -9.34 27.19 -8.66
N ASP A 303 -8.06 27.01 -8.30
CA ASP A 303 -7.59 25.89 -7.50
C ASP A 303 -7.79 26.11 -5.99
N ASN A 304 -8.17 27.33 -5.59
CA ASN A 304 -8.42 27.66 -4.20
C ASN A 304 -9.83 27.25 -3.80
N ARG A 305 -9.94 26.31 -2.86
CA ARG A 305 -11.21 25.77 -2.38
C ARG A 305 -11.18 25.55 -0.87
N VAL A 306 -12.36 25.62 -0.27
CA VAL A 306 -12.57 25.26 1.14
C VAL A 306 -13.74 24.29 1.21
N TRP A 307 -13.51 23.14 1.79
CA TRP A 307 -14.55 22.15 2.08
C TRP A 307 -15.03 22.31 3.51
N ARG A 308 -16.33 22.38 3.67
CA ARG A 308 -16.99 22.50 4.97
C ARG A 308 -18.01 21.39 5.15
N SER A 309 -18.13 20.91 6.38
CA SER A 309 -19.17 19.96 6.73
C SER A 309 -20.56 20.53 6.43
N THR A 310 -21.40 19.73 5.83
CA THR A 310 -22.82 20.00 5.61
C THR A 310 -23.72 19.16 6.54
N ASN A 311 -23.11 18.29 7.35
CA ASN A 311 -23.80 17.34 8.20
C ASN A 311 -24.53 18.02 9.37
N LYS A 312 -25.84 17.82 9.46
CA LYS A 312 -26.68 18.38 10.53
C LYS A 312 -26.72 17.50 11.79
N THR A 313 -26.33 16.22 11.66
CA THR A 313 -26.43 15.21 12.72
C THR A 313 -25.10 14.46 12.82
N ALA A 314 -24.06 15.15 13.29
CA ALA A 314 -22.75 14.54 13.47
C ALA A 314 -22.77 13.53 14.62
N GLU A 315 -22.02 12.43 14.45
CA GLU A 315 -21.75 11.46 15.50
C GLU A 315 -21.02 12.13 16.67
N THR A 316 -21.45 11.86 17.90
CA THR A 316 -20.93 12.55 19.11
C THR A 316 -20.25 11.61 20.11
N MET A 317 -20.32 10.27 19.89
CA MET A 317 -19.66 9.32 20.78
C MET A 317 -18.14 9.55 20.84
N PRO A 318 -17.45 9.13 21.92
CA PRO A 318 -15.99 9.12 21.99
C PRO A 318 -15.39 8.44 20.75
N LEU A 319 -14.33 9.03 20.20
CA LEU A 319 -13.69 8.59 18.96
C LEU A 319 -12.17 8.57 19.12
N ALA A 320 -11.57 7.43 18.86
CA ALA A 320 -10.15 7.28 18.64
C ALA A 320 -9.86 6.99 17.17
N VAL A 321 -8.76 7.52 16.63
CA VAL A 321 -8.31 7.28 15.27
C VAL A 321 -6.91 6.68 15.32
N LEU A 322 -6.74 5.47 14.77
CA LEU A 322 -5.44 4.82 14.64
C LEU A 322 -4.76 5.25 13.35
N VAL A 323 -3.48 5.58 13.42
CA VAL A 323 -2.67 6.01 12.27
C VAL A 323 -1.25 5.43 12.34
N ASN A 324 -0.59 5.33 11.18
CA ASN A 324 0.81 4.96 11.08
C ASN A 324 1.50 5.61 9.87
N GLY A 325 2.77 5.26 9.63
CA GLY A 325 3.55 5.83 8.53
C GLY A 325 2.99 5.59 7.13
N SER A 326 2.09 4.62 6.94
CA SER A 326 1.39 4.36 5.68
C SER A 326 0.05 5.12 5.57
N THR A 327 -0.43 5.74 6.64
CA THR A 327 -1.60 6.61 6.62
C THR A 327 -1.28 7.87 5.83
N ALA A 328 -1.87 8.07 4.64
CA ALA A 328 -1.46 9.13 3.72
C ALA A 328 -2.64 9.91 3.11
N SER A 329 -2.38 11.17 2.69
CA SER A 329 -3.25 11.95 1.80
C SER A 329 -4.69 12.11 2.35
N ALA A 330 -5.71 11.51 1.71
CA ALA A 330 -7.11 11.56 2.13
C ALA A 330 -7.32 11.10 3.58
N SER A 331 -6.54 10.09 4.04
CA SER A 331 -6.56 9.64 5.44
C SER A 331 -6.03 10.71 6.39
N GLU A 332 -5.03 11.48 5.94
CA GLU A 332 -4.49 12.60 6.71
C GLU A 332 -5.45 13.79 6.75
N ILE A 333 -6.30 13.96 5.73
CA ILE A 333 -7.40 14.93 5.76
C ILE A 333 -8.37 14.57 6.88
N VAL A 334 -8.79 13.30 6.96
CA VAL A 334 -9.72 12.84 7.99
C VAL A 334 -9.10 12.97 9.39
N SER A 335 -7.93 12.36 9.61
CA SER A 335 -7.27 12.36 10.92
C SER A 335 -6.89 13.78 11.37
N GLY A 336 -6.38 14.63 10.45
CA GLY A 336 -6.01 16.00 10.73
C GLY A 336 -7.22 16.90 11.04
N ALA A 337 -8.33 16.74 10.31
CA ALA A 337 -9.54 17.49 10.60
C ALA A 337 -10.13 17.12 11.98
N LEU A 338 -10.21 15.82 12.29
CA LEU A 338 -10.72 15.34 13.56
C LEU A 338 -9.81 15.77 14.73
N GLN A 339 -8.49 15.75 14.54
CA GLN A 339 -7.52 16.22 15.54
C GLN A 339 -7.65 17.73 15.78
N ASP A 340 -7.71 18.54 14.72
CA ASP A 340 -7.74 20.00 14.82
C ASP A 340 -9.02 20.51 15.50
N TYR A 341 -10.13 19.76 15.42
CA TYR A 341 -11.36 20.05 16.16
C TYR A 341 -11.40 19.43 17.56
N ASP A 342 -10.35 18.76 18.02
CA ASP A 342 -10.36 17.97 19.27
C ASP A 342 -11.53 16.96 19.32
N ARG A 343 -11.98 16.50 18.13
CA ARG A 343 -13.11 15.57 17.99
C ARG A 343 -12.69 14.13 18.24
N ALA A 344 -11.45 13.80 17.94
CA ALA A 344 -10.88 12.48 18.13
C ALA A 344 -9.52 12.56 18.78
N LEU A 345 -9.15 11.49 19.49
CA LEU A 345 -7.79 11.24 19.92
C LEU A 345 -7.08 10.44 18.83
N VAL A 346 -5.99 10.98 18.29
CA VAL A 346 -5.18 10.32 17.27
C VAL A 346 -4.07 9.52 17.95
N ILE A 347 -3.97 8.23 17.65
CA ILE A 347 -3.07 7.29 18.33
C ILE A 347 -2.24 6.53 17.29
N GLY A 348 -0.97 6.34 17.55
CA GLY A 348 -0.10 5.54 16.70
C GLY A 348 1.23 6.19 16.36
N GLU A 349 1.58 6.23 15.09
CA GLU A 349 2.84 6.78 14.57
C GLU A 349 2.56 7.96 13.65
N ASN A 350 3.57 8.83 13.43
CA ASN A 350 3.45 9.92 12.46
C ASN A 350 2.97 9.39 11.11
N THR A 351 2.04 10.11 10.49
CA THR A 351 1.51 9.74 9.18
C THR A 351 2.52 10.04 8.07
N PHE A 352 2.17 9.67 6.84
CA PHE A 352 3.08 9.76 5.69
C PHE A 352 3.53 11.20 5.38
N GLY A 353 2.65 12.19 5.47
CA GLY A 353 2.96 13.59 5.13
C GLY A 353 2.76 13.94 3.66
N LYS A 354 1.66 13.49 3.03
CA LYS A 354 1.30 13.90 1.67
C LYS A 354 0.22 14.96 1.67
N GLY A 355 0.63 16.23 1.54
CA GLY A 355 -0.24 17.40 1.46
C GLY A 355 -0.36 18.01 0.08
N LEU A 356 -0.03 17.26 -0.99
CA LEU A 356 -0.08 17.68 -2.39
C LEU A 356 -1.35 17.18 -3.05
N VAL A 357 -1.92 18.04 -3.92
CA VAL A 357 -3.10 17.71 -4.73
C VAL A 357 -2.66 17.50 -6.17
N GLN A 358 -2.88 16.31 -6.71
CA GLN A 358 -2.63 16.00 -8.10
C GLN A 358 -3.91 16.19 -8.93
N SER A 359 -3.75 16.81 -10.10
CA SER A 359 -4.76 16.82 -11.15
C SER A 359 -4.40 15.82 -12.23
N ILE A 360 -5.39 15.10 -12.74
CA ILE A 360 -5.23 14.27 -13.93
C ILE A 360 -5.37 15.15 -15.14
N ILE A 361 -4.44 15.02 -16.06
CA ILE A 361 -4.38 15.78 -17.30
C ILE A 361 -4.31 14.79 -18.47
N ASP A 362 -5.36 14.76 -19.28
CA ASP A 362 -5.37 13.99 -20.54
C ASP A 362 -4.37 14.59 -21.53
N LEU A 363 -3.56 13.76 -22.16
CA LEU A 363 -2.70 14.13 -23.27
C LEU A 363 -3.30 13.65 -24.60
N PRO A 364 -2.97 14.35 -25.74
CA PRO A 364 -3.68 14.15 -27.00
C PRO A 364 -3.64 12.73 -27.58
N TYR A 365 -2.65 11.93 -27.24
CA TYR A 365 -2.42 10.60 -27.83
C TYR A 365 -2.75 9.43 -26.89
N GLY A 366 -3.64 9.69 -25.92
CA GLY A 366 -4.13 8.67 -25.00
C GLY A 366 -3.28 8.45 -23.75
N SER A 367 -2.11 9.06 -23.66
CA SER A 367 -1.30 9.14 -22.43
C SER A 367 -1.86 10.19 -21.47
N GLY A 368 -1.36 10.24 -20.25
CA GLY A 368 -1.80 11.20 -19.25
C GLY A 368 -0.71 11.59 -18.26
N LEU A 369 -1.02 12.64 -17.51
CA LEU A 369 -0.19 13.12 -16.40
C LEU A 369 -1.01 13.15 -15.12
N THR A 370 -0.38 12.80 -14.00
CA THR A 370 -0.77 13.32 -12.70
C THR A 370 0.18 14.46 -12.35
N LEU A 371 -0.33 15.66 -12.15
CA LEU A 371 0.48 16.85 -11.89
C LEU A 371 0.04 17.51 -10.59
N THR A 372 0.99 17.83 -9.71
CA THR A 372 0.73 18.62 -8.51
C THR A 372 0.33 20.04 -8.88
N THR A 373 -0.92 20.42 -8.62
CA THR A 373 -1.48 21.73 -8.93
C THR A 373 -1.78 22.57 -7.70
N ALA A 374 -1.89 21.93 -6.51
CA ALA A 374 -2.20 22.63 -5.27
C ALA A 374 -1.65 21.90 -4.05
N LYS A 375 -1.71 22.59 -2.90
CA LYS A 375 -1.46 22.04 -1.57
C LYS A 375 -2.72 22.14 -0.74
N TYR A 376 -2.94 21.20 0.18
CA TYR A 376 -4.03 21.30 1.12
C TYR A 376 -3.55 21.55 2.54
N TYR A 377 -4.44 22.15 3.33
CA TYR A 377 -4.20 22.60 4.69
C TYR A 377 -5.35 22.12 5.57
N THR A 378 -5.04 21.67 6.76
CA THR A 378 -6.01 21.26 7.77
C THR A 378 -6.82 22.46 8.31
N PRO A 379 -7.88 22.26 9.11
CA PRO A 379 -8.65 23.36 9.68
C PRO A 379 -7.83 24.38 10.47
N SER A 380 -6.78 23.94 11.16
CA SER A 380 -5.87 24.85 11.90
C SER A 380 -4.94 25.65 10.97
N GLY A 381 -4.96 25.41 9.66
CA GLY A 381 -4.15 26.10 8.66
C GLY A 381 -2.74 25.52 8.48
N ARG A 382 -2.38 24.44 9.16
CA ARG A 382 -1.09 23.77 8.97
C ARG A 382 -1.05 22.96 7.68
N SER A 383 0.09 23.02 6.99
CA SER A 383 0.40 22.08 5.90
C SER A 383 1.01 20.82 6.49
N ILE A 384 0.54 19.66 6.03
CA ILE A 384 1.08 18.37 6.48
C ILE A 384 2.18 17.85 5.55
N GLN A 385 2.42 18.52 4.42
CA GLN A 385 3.39 18.08 3.41
C GLN A 385 4.79 17.95 4.02
N ARG A 386 5.35 16.74 3.98
CA ARG A 386 6.74 16.48 4.36
C ARG A 386 7.69 17.09 3.33
N ASP A 387 8.79 17.66 3.82
CA ASP A 387 9.79 18.28 2.96
C ASP A 387 10.49 17.22 2.09
N TYR A 388 10.49 17.45 0.78
CA TYR A 388 11.17 16.62 -0.22
C TYR A 388 12.32 17.37 -0.92
N SER A 389 12.55 18.65 -0.57
CA SER A 389 13.48 19.53 -1.29
C SER A 389 14.95 19.09 -1.20
N LYS A 390 15.30 18.28 -0.19
CA LYS A 390 16.68 17.84 0.10
C LYS A 390 16.85 16.33 0.08
N SER A 391 15.79 15.58 -0.23
CA SER A 391 15.79 14.11 -0.21
C SER A 391 15.70 13.53 -1.60
N GLY A 392 16.41 12.42 -1.87
CA GLY A 392 16.13 11.60 -3.02
C GLY A 392 14.76 10.91 -2.89
N LEU A 393 14.16 10.49 -4.00
CA LEU A 393 12.87 9.78 -4.00
C LEU A 393 12.86 8.59 -3.05
N TYR A 394 13.94 7.79 -3.06
CA TYR A 394 14.07 6.63 -2.17
C TYR A 394 13.97 7.02 -0.69
N ASP A 395 14.68 8.06 -0.26
CA ASP A 395 14.69 8.49 1.13
C ASP A 395 13.36 9.12 1.54
N TYR A 396 12.72 9.83 0.61
CA TYR A 396 11.38 10.38 0.80
C TYR A 396 10.34 9.28 1.05
N PHE A 397 10.25 8.28 0.17
CA PHE A 397 9.25 7.22 0.30
C PHE A 397 9.54 6.24 1.45
N ASN A 398 10.78 6.11 1.88
CA ASN A 398 11.17 5.23 2.98
C ASN A 398 11.31 5.93 4.33
N HIS A 399 10.80 7.15 4.49
CA HIS A 399 10.84 7.92 5.74
C HIS A 399 12.24 8.05 6.36
N LYS A 400 13.30 8.07 5.53
CA LYS A 400 14.68 8.18 6.00
C LYS A 400 15.11 9.61 6.32
N VAL A 401 14.33 10.58 5.88
CA VAL A 401 14.57 12.00 6.15
C VAL A 401 13.58 12.44 7.23
N SER A 402 14.06 12.61 8.46
CA SER A 402 13.29 13.32 9.48
C SER A 402 13.54 14.81 9.37
N LEU A 403 12.49 15.62 9.51
CA LEU A 403 12.64 17.05 9.65
C LEU A 403 13.43 17.37 10.94
N SER A 404 14.40 18.30 10.83
CA SER A 404 14.88 18.99 12.02
C SER A 404 13.68 19.68 12.69
N GLU A 405 13.62 19.71 14.01
CA GLU A 405 12.54 20.38 14.77
C GLU A 405 12.30 21.82 14.33
N GLN A 406 13.30 22.47 13.73
CA GLN A 406 13.25 23.84 13.21
C GLN A 406 12.31 24.05 12.01
N ASN A 407 11.89 22.98 11.31
CA ASN A 407 11.02 23.07 10.14
C ASN A 407 9.55 22.73 10.45
N LYS A 408 9.21 22.39 11.69
CA LYS A 408 7.82 22.11 12.10
C LYS A 408 7.05 23.43 12.26
N THR A 409 5.92 23.54 11.57
CA THR A 409 5.00 24.67 11.72
C THR A 409 4.05 24.40 12.88
N GLU A 410 4.13 25.21 13.95
CA GLU A 410 3.20 25.11 15.07
C GLU A 410 1.83 25.71 14.69
N ALA A 411 0.77 25.00 15.02
CA ALA A 411 -0.61 25.46 14.95
C ALA A 411 -1.37 25.06 16.22
N LYS A 412 -2.62 25.47 16.36
CA LYS A 412 -3.44 25.16 17.53
C LYS A 412 -4.76 24.54 17.10
N THR A 413 -5.21 23.54 17.85
CA THR A 413 -6.53 22.97 17.74
C THR A 413 -7.61 23.98 18.19
N LEU A 414 -8.87 23.61 18.05
CA LEU A 414 -10.00 24.44 18.47
C LEU A 414 -9.93 24.82 19.96
N THR A 415 -9.48 23.92 20.83
CA THR A 415 -9.34 24.16 22.29
C THR A 415 -8.00 24.77 22.68
N GLY A 416 -7.11 25.02 21.70
CA GLY A 416 -5.79 25.65 21.93
C GLY A 416 -4.64 24.68 22.16
N ARG A 417 -4.84 23.38 22.00
CA ARG A 417 -3.80 22.35 22.06
C ARG A 417 -2.81 22.52 20.90
N LYS A 418 -1.53 22.35 21.15
CA LYS A 418 -0.49 22.47 20.12
C LYS A 418 -0.49 21.27 19.19
N VAL A 419 -0.43 21.53 17.90
CA VAL A 419 -0.28 20.54 16.81
C VAL A 419 0.78 21.04 15.84
N PHE A 420 1.36 20.11 15.08
CA PHE A 420 2.49 20.44 14.20
C PHE A 420 2.17 20.06 12.75
N GLY A 421 2.70 20.85 11.83
CA GLY A 421 2.68 20.57 10.39
C GLY A 421 4.09 20.32 9.84
N GLY A 422 4.16 19.88 8.57
CA GLY A 422 5.41 19.70 7.84
C GLY A 422 5.95 18.27 7.82
N ASP A 423 5.35 17.36 8.60
CA ASP A 423 5.77 15.94 8.67
C ASP A 423 4.58 15.00 8.96
N GLY A 424 3.50 15.18 8.20
CA GLY A 424 2.27 14.44 8.41
C GLY A 424 1.47 14.92 9.63
N ILE A 425 0.60 14.05 10.09
CA ILE A 425 -0.16 14.21 11.33
C ILE A 425 0.61 13.52 12.46
N THR A 426 1.06 14.29 13.44
CA THR A 426 1.66 13.74 14.66
C THR A 426 0.54 13.27 15.59
N PRO A 427 0.54 12.00 16.02
CA PRO A 427 -0.46 11.50 16.96
C PRO A 427 -0.45 12.24 18.30
N ASP A 428 -1.59 12.24 18.98
CA ASP A 428 -1.72 12.75 20.35
C ASP A 428 -1.10 11.77 21.35
N GLU A 429 -1.24 10.47 21.08
CA GLU A 429 -0.62 9.38 21.83
C GLU A 429 0.30 8.59 20.88
N ILE A 430 1.60 8.75 21.07
CA ILE A 430 2.60 8.04 20.25
C ILE A 430 2.76 6.62 20.78
N VAL A 431 2.35 5.66 19.96
CA VAL A 431 2.50 4.22 20.24
C VAL A 431 3.13 3.56 19.02
N THR A 432 4.36 3.12 19.15
CA THR A 432 5.11 2.49 18.06
C THR A 432 4.96 0.98 18.11
N ASN A 433 4.63 0.37 16.99
CA ASN A 433 4.70 -1.07 16.82
C ASN A 433 6.14 -1.49 16.52
N SER A 434 6.60 -2.54 17.19
CA SER A 434 7.93 -3.07 16.93
C SER A 434 7.96 -3.76 15.57
N PRO A 435 8.92 -3.46 14.69
CA PRO A 435 9.08 -4.20 13.45
C PRO A 435 9.42 -5.67 13.76
N LEU A 436 9.12 -6.55 12.81
CA LEU A 436 9.50 -7.95 12.93
C LEU A 436 11.02 -8.08 13.12
N THR A 437 11.42 -8.91 14.07
CA THR A 437 12.83 -9.28 14.21
C THR A 437 13.28 -10.13 13.01
N ASN A 438 14.59 -10.23 12.78
CA ASN A 438 15.12 -11.09 11.74
C ASN A 438 14.72 -12.58 11.94
N THR A 439 14.56 -13.00 13.19
CA THR A 439 14.10 -14.35 13.54
C THR A 439 12.63 -14.53 13.17
N GLN A 440 11.78 -13.58 13.55
CA GLN A 440 10.35 -13.60 13.23
C GLN A 440 10.12 -13.59 11.73
N ALA A 441 10.85 -12.77 10.97
CA ALA A 441 10.77 -12.76 9.52
C ALA A 441 11.11 -14.12 8.88
N LYS A 442 12.15 -14.81 9.41
CA LYS A 442 12.52 -16.16 8.94
C LYS A 442 11.52 -17.25 9.34
N LEU A 443 10.72 -17.01 10.37
CA LEU A 443 9.70 -17.95 10.83
C LEU A 443 8.41 -17.89 9.99
N LEU A 444 8.18 -16.83 9.20
CA LEU A 444 6.94 -16.68 8.43
C LEU A 444 6.74 -17.82 7.41
N ASP A 445 7.79 -18.17 6.65
CA ASP A 445 7.71 -19.24 5.66
C ASP A 445 7.37 -20.60 6.31
N PRO A 446 8.15 -21.13 7.28
CA PRO A 446 7.82 -22.40 7.89
C PRO A 446 6.48 -22.40 8.63
N ILE A 447 6.05 -21.27 9.21
CA ILE A 447 4.71 -21.14 9.81
C ILE A 447 3.63 -21.30 8.73
N PHE A 448 3.78 -20.67 7.56
CA PHE A 448 2.83 -20.84 6.46
C PHE A 448 2.73 -22.32 6.02
N PHE A 449 3.86 -22.97 5.77
CA PHE A 449 3.87 -24.37 5.31
C PHE A 449 3.31 -25.31 6.37
N PHE A 450 3.68 -25.16 7.64
CA PHE A 450 3.11 -25.94 8.75
C PHE A 450 1.60 -25.73 8.88
N SER A 451 1.14 -24.47 8.83
CA SER A 451 -0.29 -24.15 8.92
C SER A 451 -1.07 -24.74 7.74
N SER A 452 -0.45 -24.78 6.54
CA SER A 452 -1.06 -25.44 5.38
C SER A 452 -1.21 -26.95 5.59
N GLU A 453 -0.18 -27.63 6.09
CA GLU A 453 -0.26 -29.07 6.39
C GLU A 453 -1.28 -29.34 7.52
N LEU A 454 -1.34 -28.49 8.54
CA LEU A 454 -2.30 -28.60 9.63
C LEU A 454 -3.75 -28.39 9.15
N ALA A 455 -3.99 -27.35 8.35
CA ALA A 455 -5.30 -27.04 7.76
C ALA A 455 -5.80 -28.13 6.81
N ASN A 456 -4.90 -28.88 6.16
CA ASN A 456 -5.24 -29.98 5.28
C ASN A 456 -5.33 -31.34 6.01
N GLY A 457 -5.06 -31.39 7.33
CA GLY A 457 -5.14 -32.60 8.14
C GLY A 457 -3.97 -33.56 7.95
N ASN A 458 -2.81 -33.05 7.52
CA ASN A 458 -1.60 -33.84 7.24
C ASN A 458 -0.67 -33.94 8.46
N ILE A 459 -1.03 -33.33 9.59
CA ILE A 459 -0.28 -33.44 10.85
C ILE A 459 -0.99 -34.46 11.74
N GLN A 460 -0.35 -35.59 11.96
CA GLN A 460 -0.91 -36.70 12.77
C GLN A 460 -1.21 -36.26 14.21
N GLY A 461 -2.41 -36.61 14.70
CA GLY A 461 -2.89 -36.25 16.03
C GLY A 461 -3.57 -34.88 16.12
N PHE A 462 -3.66 -34.16 14.99
CA PHE A 462 -4.31 -32.86 14.93
C PHE A 462 -5.40 -32.78 13.83
N GLU A 463 -6.06 -33.89 13.59
CA GLU A 463 -7.13 -34.02 12.57
C GLU A 463 -8.30 -33.07 12.82
N SER A 464 -8.51 -32.62 14.06
CA SER A 464 -9.52 -31.62 14.45
C SER A 464 -9.25 -30.22 13.87
N TYR A 465 -8.01 -29.94 13.44
CA TYR A 465 -7.63 -28.69 12.79
C TYR A 465 -7.85 -28.73 11.27
N LYS A 466 -8.23 -29.89 10.72
CA LYS A 466 -8.54 -30.01 9.31
C LYS A 466 -9.70 -29.09 8.96
N ILE A 467 -9.46 -28.19 8.01
CA ILE A 467 -10.44 -27.26 7.50
C ILE A 467 -11.14 -27.92 6.31
N GLY A 468 -12.34 -28.44 6.56
CA GLY A 468 -13.18 -29.06 5.56
C GLY A 468 -14.33 -28.14 5.14
N GLY A 469 -14.71 -28.19 3.86
CA GLY A 469 -15.88 -27.46 3.38
C GLY A 469 -15.61 -26.08 2.79
N GLN A 470 -16.65 -25.26 2.72
CA GLN A 470 -16.58 -23.91 2.18
C GLN A 470 -16.07 -22.91 3.23
N ILE A 471 -15.32 -21.90 2.79
CA ILE A 471 -14.86 -20.80 3.63
C ILE A 471 -16.07 -20.02 4.14
N GLN A 472 -16.11 -19.74 5.45
CA GLN A 472 -17.17 -18.99 6.11
C GLN A 472 -16.74 -17.55 6.31
N TYR A 473 -16.92 -16.71 5.32
CA TYR A 473 -16.54 -15.30 5.37
C TYR A 473 -17.34 -14.49 6.39
N GLY A 474 -16.75 -13.36 6.85
CA GLY A 474 -17.39 -12.39 7.73
C GLY A 474 -17.65 -12.92 9.15
N LYS A 475 -16.94 -13.97 9.56
CA LYS A 475 -17.10 -14.53 10.89
C LYS A 475 -16.36 -13.71 11.93
N ARG A 476 -17.06 -13.30 12.98
CA ARG A 476 -16.45 -12.83 14.22
C ARG A 476 -15.73 -14.00 14.89
N ILE A 477 -14.41 -13.89 15.08
CA ILE A 477 -13.61 -14.94 15.70
C ILE A 477 -13.83 -14.98 17.22
N ARG A 478 -13.65 -16.16 17.78
CA ARG A 478 -13.68 -16.42 19.23
C ARG A 478 -12.34 -17.01 19.66
N PRO A 479 -11.94 -16.86 20.92
CA PRO A 479 -10.72 -17.50 21.44
C PRO A 479 -10.67 -19.02 21.22
N SER A 480 -11.82 -19.69 21.16
CA SER A 480 -11.95 -21.12 20.89
C SER A 480 -11.80 -21.50 19.40
N ASP A 481 -11.81 -20.54 18.47
CA ASP A 481 -11.65 -20.84 17.05
C ASP A 481 -10.15 -21.05 16.77
N TYR A 482 -9.76 -22.30 16.51
CA TYR A 482 -8.39 -22.73 16.20
C TYR A 482 -7.34 -22.29 17.22
N PRO A 483 -7.49 -22.61 18.53
CA PRO A 483 -6.51 -22.25 19.55
C PRO A 483 -5.19 -22.98 19.29
N VAL A 484 -4.06 -22.29 19.41
CA VAL A 484 -2.74 -22.89 19.24
C VAL A 484 -2.16 -23.27 20.61
N THR A 485 -2.20 -24.57 20.91
CA THR A 485 -1.73 -25.13 22.18
C THR A 485 -0.22 -25.39 22.16
N ASP A 486 0.35 -25.75 23.31
CA ASP A 486 1.77 -26.13 23.43
C ASP A 486 2.08 -27.43 22.66
N GLU A 487 1.09 -28.33 22.50
CA GLU A 487 1.22 -29.52 21.66
C GLU A 487 1.40 -29.16 20.17
N ILE A 488 0.69 -28.16 19.69
CA ILE A 488 0.89 -27.66 18.33
C ILE A 488 2.27 -27.02 18.16
N LEU A 489 2.77 -26.30 19.18
CA LEU A 489 4.13 -25.77 19.13
C LEU A 489 5.17 -26.89 19.09
N LYS A 490 4.97 -27.97 19.84
CA LYS A 490 5.84 -29.16 19.77
C LYS A 490 5.79 -29.82 18.40
N ALA A 491 4.59 -29.91 17.81
CA ALA A 491 4.43 -30.41 16.43
C ALA A 491 5.12 -29.51 15.41
N PHE A 492 5.02 -28.18 15.57
CA PHE A 492 5.74 -27.20 14.75
C PHE A 492 7.27 -27.35 14.90
N ASN A 493 7.78 -27.52 16.11
CA ASN A 493 9.19 -27.78 16.33
C ASN A 493 9.66 -29.05 15.61
N ASN A 494 8.91 -30.13 15.71
CA ASN A 494 9.22 -31.37 14.98
C ASN A 494 9.22 -31.16 13.48
N PHE A 495 8.26 -30.35 12.97
CA PHE A 495 8.20 -29.97 11.56
C PHE A 495 9.46 -29.21 11.11
N LEU A 496 9.96 -28.25 11.90
CA LEU A 496 11.21 -27.54 11.61
C LEU A 496 12.41 -28.49 11.58
N VAL A 497 12.51 -29.39 12.57
CA VAL A 497 13.64 -30.34 12.67
C VAL A 497 13.66 -31.31 11.47
N GLN A 498 12.50 -31.75 11.02
CA GLN A 498 12.36 -32.66 9.88
C GLN A 498 12.64 -31.98 8.52
N ASN A 499 12.47 -30.65 8.43
CA ASN A 499 12.78 -29.89 7.24
C ASN A 499 14.15 -29.20 7.41
N GLY A 500 15.18 -29.74 6.73
CA GLY A 500 16.58 -29.33 6.90
C GLY A 500 16.83 -27.83 6.76
N ASP A 501 16.09 -27.17 5.86
CA ASP A 501 16.20 -25.73 5.59
C ASP A 501 15.86 -24.86 6.83
N TRP A 502 15.00 -25.36 7.72
CA TRP A 502 14.48 -24.60 8.87
C TRP A 502 14.94 -25.16 10.23
N LYS A 503 15.74 -26.23 10.23
CA LYS A 503 16.20 -26.89 11.47
C LYS A 503 16.85 -25.93 12.46
N SER A 504 17.61 -24.95 11.97
CA SER A 504 18.28 -23.97 12.84
C SER A 504 17.31 -23.05 13.60
N LEU A 505 16.06 -22.92 13.14
CA LEU A 505 15.04 -22.09 13.79
C LEU A 505 14.42 -22.77 15.01
N SER A 506 14.60 -24.08 15.19
CA SER A 506 14.03 -24.84 16.32
C SER A 506 14.50 -24.33 17.70
N SER A 507 15.72 -23.77 17.78
CA SER A 507 16.24 -23.17 19.01
C SER A 507 15.55 -21.84 19.41
N ASN A 508 14.76 -21.24 18.53
CA ASN A 508 14.12 -19.94 18.77
C ASN A 508 12.65 -20.06 19.23
N ILE A 509 12.09 -21.26 19.25
CA ILE A 509 10.64 -21.47 19.47
C ILE A 509 10.18 -20.96 20.83
N GLU A 510 10.95 -21.20 21.88
CA GLU A 510 10.58 -20.78 23.23
C GLU A 510 10.56 -19.25 23.34
N ALA A 511 11.57 -18.58 22.78
CA ALA A 511 11.67 -17.12 22.79
C ALA A 511 10.58 -16.45 21.93
N GLU A 512 10.15 -17.11 20.84
CA GLU A 512 9.19 -16.57 19.87
C GLU A 512 7.80 -17.23 19.99
N ASN A 513 7.52 -17.86 21.12
CA ASN A 513 6.31 -18.67 21.36
C ASN A 513 5.02 -17.89 21.04
N ALA A 514 4.83 -16.69 21.60
CA ALA A 514 3.65 -15.88 21.39
C ALA A 514 3.48 -15.54 19.89
N PHE A 515 4.54 -15.05 19.24
CA PHE A 515 4.54 -14.74 17.82
C PHE A 515 4.14 -15.95 16.97
N ILE A 516 4.74 -17.12 17.23
CA ILE A 516 4.46 -18.35 16.47
C ILE A 516 3.00 -18.76 16.64
N LYS A 517 2.47 -18.74 17.87
CA LYS A 517 1.07 -19.07 18.15
C LYS A 517 0.11 -18.15 17.40
N THR A 518 0.34 -16.84 17.48
CA THR A 518 -0.47 -15.84 16.80
C THR A 518 -0.44 -16.04 15.30
N ARG A 519 0.74 -16.27 14.70
CA ARG A 519 0.85 -16.45 13.25
C ARG A 519 0.28 -17.77 12.75
N ILE A 520 0.41 -18.88 13.47
CA ILE A 520 -0.26 -20.14 13.13
C ILE A 520 -1.78 -19.95 13.20
N ARG A 521 -2.30 -19.34 14.28
CA ARG A 521 -3.74 -19.07 14.40
C ARG A 521 -4.24 -18.17 13.29
N TYR A 522 -3.53 -17.09 12.97
CA TYR A 522 -3.82 -16.22 11.83
C TYR A 522 -3.99 -17.01 10.52
N ASN A 523 -3.04 -17.90 10.22
CA ASN A 523 -3.08 -18.71 9.00
C ASN A 523 -4.26 -19.71 8.99
N LEU A 524 -4.57 -20.34 10.12
CA LEU A 524 -5.71 -21.26 10.24
C LEU A 524 -7.05 -20.52 10.09
N ILE A 525 -7.17 -19.35 10.73
CA ILE A 525 -8.36 -18.48 10.57
C ILE A 525 -8.47 -18.00 9.11
N THR A 526 -7.35 -17.62 8.48
CA THR A 526 -7.33 -17.26 7.05
C THR A 526 -7.88 -18.38 6.19
N ALA A 527 -7.42 -19.62 6.43
CA ALA A 527 -7.87 -20.78 5.67
C ALA A 527 -9.36 -21.10 5.88
N ALA A 528 -9.88 -20.88 7.11
CA ALA A 528 -11.25 -21.21 7.47
C ALA A 528 -12.27 -20.08 7.18
N PHE A 529 -11.87 -18.83 7.39
CA PHE A 529 -12.81 -17.68 7.41
C PHE A 529 -12.37 -16.50 6.53
N GLY A 530 -11.21 -16.59 5.86
CA GLY A 530 -10.65 -15.54 5.02
C GLY A 530 -9.78 -14.53 5.80
N THR A 531 -9.07 -13.67 5.04
CA THR A 531 -8.09 -12.70 5.59
C THR A 531 -8.73 -11.66 6.50
N VAL A 532 -9.94 -11.20 6.17
CA VAL A 532 -10.66 -10.19 6.98
C VAL A 532 -10.86 -10.69 8.41
N SER A 533 -11.43 -11.89 8.59
CA SER A 533 -11.57 -12.47 9.93
C SER A 533 -10.22 -12.77 10.60
N ALA A 534 -9.19 -13.11 9.82
CA ALA A 534 -7.85 -13.39 10.36
C ALA A 534 -7.17 -12.15 10.94
N ASN A 535 -7.41 -10.97 10.36
CA ASN A 535 -6.86 -9.71 10.89
C ASN A 535 -7.29 -9.47 12.34
N GLN A 536 -8.47 -9.94 12.75
CA GLN A 536 -8.92 -9.86 14.14
C GLN A 536 -7.95 -10.56 15.12
N VAL A 537 -7.23 -11.61 14.70
CA VAL A 537 -6.19 -12.28 15.50
C VAL A 537 -5.01 -11.36 15.79
N LEU A 538 -4.60 -10.56 14.79
CA LEU A 538 -3.48 -9.62 14.95
C LEU A 538 -3.87 -8.43 15.82
N ILE A 539 -5.11 -8.01 15.75
CA ILE A 539 -5.66 -6.91 16.54
C ILE A 539 -5.72 -7.27 18.04
N GLU A 540 -5.91 -8.55 18.40
CA GLU A 540 -5.93 -9.00 19.80
C GLU A 540 -4.63 -8.67 20.57
N GLU A 541 -3.48 -8.63 19.89
CA GLU A 541 -2.15 -8.36 20.45
C GLU A 541 -1.58 -6.98 20.08
N ASP A 542 -2.36 -6.16 19.41
CA ASP A 542 -1.94 -4.85 18.90
C ASP A 542 -1.86 -3.81 20.02
N LYS A 543 -0.66 -3.25 20.25
CA LYS A 543 -0.42 -2.25 21.31
C LYS A 543 -1.16 -0.92 21.05
N GLN A 544 -1.29 -0.51 19.80
CA GLN A 544 -2.01 0.70 19.41
C GLN A 544 -3.50 0.51 19.66
N MET A 545 -4.03 -0.68 19.32
CA MET A 545 -5.40 -1.05 19.63
C MET A 545 -5.65 -1.12 21.14
N ALA A 546 -4.75 -1.74 21.90
CA ALA A 546 -4.86 -1.79 23.36
C ALA A 546 -4.92 -0.37 23.97
N LYS A 547 -4.07 0.55 23.47
CA LYS A 547 -4.09 1.95 23.91
C LYS A 547 -5.39 2.65 23.53
N ALA A 548 -5.92 2.42 22.33
CA ALA A 548 -7.18 3.02 21.89
C ALA A 548 -8.39 2.55 22.71
N VAL A 549 -8.36 1.33 23.21
CA VAL A 549 -9.40 0.79 24.11
C VAL A 549 -9.26 1.36 25.52
N GLU A 550 -8.02 1.69 25.97
CA GLU A 550 -7.75 2.24 27.31
C GLU A 550 -8.26 3.67 27.47
N VAL A 551 -8.13 4.50 26.46
CA VAL A 551 -8.44 5.95 26.50
C VAL A 551 -9.87 6.25 26.11
#